data_139e0e00bb3ec7e0e6f1499e5326d236
#
_entry.id   139e0e00bb3ec7e0e6f1499e5326d236
#
_cell.length_a   1.000
_cell.length_b   1.000
_cell.length_c   1.000
_cell.angle_alpha   90.00
_cell.angle_beta   90.00
_cell.angle_gamma   90.00
#
_symmetry.space_group_name_H-M   'P 1'
#
loop_
_entity.id
_entity.type
_entity.pdbx_description
1 polymer ?
#
loop_
_entity_poly.entity_id
_entity_poly.type
_entity_poly.pdbx_seq_one_letter_code
_entity_poly.pdbx_strand_id
1 'polypeptide(L)'
;MFSYRYMRMEMDGNRVNSRSINPEDIVTTEPNRFFGLPGQPPTLRVVPTKMNMDMHMIGVMYAPSDSLTLMAMSSYQEKEMDHITFSGGLGTTLRGTFKTQSNGIGDLKLSSLVRLYKDSSSRAILGLGFNLPTGSTSERDTILTPTGATPTVRLPYGMQNGSGTIDFLPSLTYSSNSSNLGWGVQWNGTIRTQKDNGWNLGDRHEISGWLSYRWLDHLSSSIRLKYQSSQKIEGRDENITLPVQTADPDNYGGDKVNILFGLNWIPTPSYKGLRLSLEGGIPIHQRLNGPQMEEDFVISTGIQYAF
;
A
#
# COMPACT_ATOMS: atom_id res chain seq x y z
N MET A 1 16.47 7.59 17.71
CA MET A 1 15.07 8.01 17.59
C MET A 1 14.21 6.77 17.43
N PHE A 2 13.09 6.68 18.15
CA PHE A 2 12.04 5.68 17.92
C PHE A 2 10.84 6.33 17.24
N SER A 3 10.14 5.55 16.43
CA SER A 3 8.89 5.97 15.80
C SER A 3 7.87 4.84 15.82
N TYR A 4 6.63 5.22 16.05
CA TYR A 4 5.45 4.39 15.83
C TYR A 4 4.53 5.15 14.89
N ARG A 5 3.95 4.44 13.92
CA ARG A 5 2.95 4.99 13.00
C ARG A 5 1.83 3.97 12.83
N TYR A 6 0.62 4.46 12.99
CA TYR A 6 -0.58 3.75 12.56
C TYR A 6 -1.05 4.31 11.22
N MET A 7 -1.47 3.45 10.32
CA MET A 7 -2.09 3.82 9.05
C MET A 7 -3.33 2.97 8.83
N ARG A 8 -4.42 3.62 8.41
CA ARG A 8 -5.62 2.96 7.90
C ARG A 8 -5.85 3.38 6.46
N MET A 9 -6.12 2.40 5.59
CA MET A 9 -6.55 2.60 4.23
C MET A 9 -7.89 1.89 4.03
N GLU A 10 -8.82 2.58 3.39
CA GLU A 10 -10.11 2.02 3.01
C GLU A 10 -10.23 2.04 1.49
N MET A 11 -10.74 0.95 0.94
CA MET A 11 -11.09 0.80 -0.47
C MET A 11 -12.56 0.41 -0.54
N ASP A 12 -13.31 1.05 -1.43
CA ASP A 12 -14.74 0.78 -1.64
C ASP A 12 -15.06 0.86 -3.13
N GLY A 13 -15.79 -0.14 -3.65
CA GLY A 13 -16.09 -0.25 -5.06
C GLY A 13 -14.92 -0.75 -5.93
N ASN A 14 -15.16 -0.79 -7.22
CA ASN A 14 -14.22 -1.31 -8.21
C ASN A 14 -14.05 -0.36 -9.39
N ARG A 15 -12.87 -0.38 -10.01
CA ARG A 15 -12.47 0.46 -11.14
C ARG A 15 -11.70 -0.31 -12.18
N VAL A 16 -11.98 -0.02 -13.45
CA VAL A 16 -11.19 -0.44 -14.62
C VAL A 16 -10.76 0.81 -15.35
N ASN A 17 -9.47 0.97 -15.61
CA ASN A 17 -8.93 2.22 -16.08
C ASN A 17 -9.37 3.40 -15.18
N SER A 18 -9.99 4.42 -15.74
CA SER A 18 -10.48 5.60 -15.00
C SER A 18 -11.98 5.56 -14.72
N ARG A 19 -12.65 4.41 -14.90
CA ARG A 19 -14.10 4.26 -14.73
C ARG A 19 -14.42 3.29 -13.62
N SER A 20 -15.32 3.68 -12.72
CA SER A 20 -15.91 2.75 -11.74
C SER A 20 -16.75 1.70 -12.48
N ILE A 21 -16.74 0.48 -11.98
CA ILE A 21 -17.43 -0.67 -12.56
C ILE A 21 -18.19 -1.41 -11.44
N ASN A 22 -19.45 -1.77 -11.73
CA ASN A 22 -20.29 -2.50 -10.78
C ASN A 22 -19.96 -3.99 -10.77
N PRO A 23 -20.21 -4.71 -9.68
CA PRO A 23 -19.96 -6.15 -9.59
C PRO A 23 -20.69 -6.98 -10.66
N GLU A 24 -21.90 -6.61 -11.04
CA GLU A 24 -22.68 -7.26 -12.08
C GLU A 24 -22.03 -7.14 -13.45
N ASP A 25 -21.45 -5.97 -13.74
CA ASP A 25 -20.72 -5.75 -14.99
C ASP A 25 -19.43 -6.59 -14.99
N ILE A 26 -18.69 -6.65 -13.88
CA ILE A 26 -17.48 -7.48 -13.76
C ILE A 26 -17.78 -8.94 -14.10
N VAL A 27 -18.82 -9.53 -13.52
CA VAL A 27 -19.12 -10.95 -13.71
C VAL A 27 -19.73 -11.28 -15.07
N THR A 28 -20.16 -10.27 -15.82
CA THR A 28 -20.73 -10.45 -17.17
C THR A 28 -19.72 -10.14 -18.27
N THR A 29 -18.74 -9.23 -18.04
CA THR A 29 -17.81 -8.76 -19.07
C THR A 29 -16.38 -9.22 -18.88
N GLU A 30 -15.93 -9.43 -17.62
CA GLU A 30 -14.54 -9.72 -17.34
C GLU A 30 -14.25 -11.21 -17.43
N PRO A 31 -13.34 -11.65 -18.32
CA PRO A 31 -13.02 -13.06 -18.47
C PRO A 31 -12.27 -13.59 -17.24
N ASN A 32 -12.52 -14.84 -16.90
CA ASN A 32 -11.72 -15.54 -15.92
C ASN A 32 -10.45 -16.10 -16.58
N ARG A 33 -9.29 -15.59 -16.17
CA ARG A 33 -7.98 -16.05 -16.67
C ARG A 33 -7.78 -17.57 -16.54
N PHE A 34 -8.41 -18.18 -15.57
CA PHE A 34 -8.28 -19.60 -15.27
C PHE A 34 -9.31 -20.48 -16.01
N PHE A 35 -10.13 -19.88 -16.87
CA PHE A 35 -11.07 -20.64 -17.69
C PHE A 35 -10.36 -21.74 -18.48
N GLY A 36 -10.89 -22.96 -18.43
CA GLY A 36 -10.26 -24.16 -19.00
C GLY A 36 -9.62 -25.09 -17.96
N LEU A 37 -9.34 -24.57 -16.73
CA LEU A 37 -9.03 -25.45 -15.62
C LEU A 37 -10.30 -26.10 -15.05
N PRO A 38 -10.20 -27.31 -14.45
CA PRO A 38 -11.37 -28.00 -13.87
C PRO A 38 -12.13 -27.09 -12.87
N GLY A 39 -13.44 -26.96 -13.08
CA GLY A 39 -14.33 -26.18 -12.20
C GLY A 39 -14.26 -24.67 -12.37
N GLN A 40 -13.47 -24.15 -13.30
CA GLN A 40 -13.36 -22.70 -13.52
C GLN A 40 -14.42 -22.18 -14.50
N PRO A 41 -15.22 -21.16 -14.11
CA PRO A 41 -16.22 -20.54 -14.97
C PRO A 41 -15.56 -19.63 -16.03
N PRO A 42 -16.28 -19.31 -17.12
CA PRO A 42 -15.73 -18.46 -18.21
C PRO A 42 -15.50 -17.00 -17.80
N THR A 43 -16.28 -16.48 -16.87
CA THR A 43 -16.13 -15.11 -16.35
C THR A 43 -15.82 -15.13 -14.85
N LEU A 44 -15.39 -13.99 -14.32
CA LEU A 44 -15.24 -13.82 -12.87
C LEU A 44 -16.57 -14.02 -12.17
N ARG A 45 -16.56 -14.61 -10.98
CA ARG A 45 -17.80 -14.95 -10.22
C ARG A 45 -17.76 -14.46 -8.78
N VAL A 46 -16.59 -14.07 -8.29
CA VAL A 46 -16.38 -13.51 -6.96
C VAL A 46 -15.84 -12.09 -7.14
N VAL A 47 -16.45 -11.12 -6.48
CA VAL A 47 -16.07 -9.71 -6.59
C VAL A 47 -15.86 -9.14 -5.19
N PRO A 48 -14.67 -8.60 -4.89
CA PRO A 48 -14.45 -7.82 -3.68
C PRO A 48 -15.23 -6.51 -3.76
N THR A 49 -15.84 -6.09 -2.66
CA THR A 49 -16.66 -4.87 -2.60
C THR A 49 -16.08 -3.82 -1.68
N LYS A 50 -15.45 -4.23 -0.59
CA LYS A 50 -14.81 -3.34 0.39
C LYS A 50 -13.57 -4.00 0.95
N MET A 51 -12.53 -3.19 1.22
CA MET A 51 -11.31 -3.64 1.91
C MET A 51 -10.87 -2.58 2.91
N ASN A 52 -10.55 -3.05 4.10
CA ASN A 52 -9.87 -2.26 5.13
C ASN A 52 -8.47 -2.83 5.34
N MET A 53 -7.49 -1.95 5.48
CA MET A 53 -6.14 -2.31 5.87
C MET A 53 -5.67 -1.40 6.99
N ASP A 54 -5.40 -2.01 8.13
CA ASP A 54 -4.78 -1.36 9.29
C ASP A 54 -3.31 -1.79 9.38
N MET A 55 -2.42 -0.84 9.57
CA MET A 55 -0.98 -1.09 9.63
C MET A 55 -0.34 -0.38 10.80
N HIS A 56 0.29 -1.13 11.69
CA HIS A 56 1.06 -0.67 12.82
C HIS A 56 2.55 -0.77 12.49
N MET A 57 3.23 0.36 12.32
CA MET A 57 4.63 0.42 11.92
C MET A 57 5.50 0.86 13.10
N ILE A 58 6.57 0.12 13.36
CA ILE A 58 7.59 0.45 14.36
C ILE A 58 8.90 0.68 13.64
N GLY A 59 9.56 1.79 13.94
CA GLY A 59 10.83 2.16 13.33
C GLY A 59 11.84 2.65 14.35
N VAL A 60 13.09 2.33 14.09
CA VAL A 60 14.24 2.84 14.82
C VAL A 60 15.20 3.52 13.85
N MET A 61 15.77 4.64 14.28
CA MET A 61 16.78 5.36 13.53
C MET A 61 17.98 5.65 14.42
N TYR A 62 19.18 5.44 13.84
CA TYR A 62 20.44 5.74 14.48
C TYR A 62 21.32 6.55 13.52
N ALA A 63 21.80 7.71 13.97
CA ALA A 63 22.67 8.58 13.20
C ALA A 63 24.12 8.45 13.73
N PRO A 64 24.95 7.59 13.11
CA PRO A 64 26.36 7.46 13.49
C PRO A 64 27.18 8.70 13.15
N SER A 65 26.70 9.53 12.23
CA SER A 65 27.28 10.82 11.88
C SER A 65 26.24 11.81 11.43
N ASP A 66 26.62 13.06 11.28
CA ASP A 66 25.75 14.11 10.76
C ASP A 66 25.26 13.88 9.33
N SER A 67 25.97 13.09 8.54
CA SER A 67 25.68 12.81 7.13
C SER A 67 25.01 11.47 6.88
N LEU A 68 24.99 10.56 7.86
CA LEU A 68 24.48 9.21 7.71
C LEU A 68 23.46 8.90 8.82
N THR A 69 22.29 8.39 8.44
CA THR A 69 21.30 7.82 9.36
C THR A 69 20.92 6.44 8.88
N LEU A 70 21.01 5.47 9.77
CA LEU A 70 20.54 4.10 9.55
C LEU A 70 19.11 3.97 10.08
N MET A 71 18.27 3.23 9.37
CA MET A 71 16.86 3.03 9.73
C MET A 71 16.50 1.54 9.57
N ALA A 72 15.77 1.03 10.55
CA ALA A 72 15.09 -0.25 10.48
C ALA A 72 13.61 -0.03 10.78
N MET A 73 12.71 -0.65 10.00
CA MET A 73 11.26 -0.53 10.18
C MET A 73 10.58 -1.84 9.83
N SER A 74 9.63 -2.25 10.66
CA SER A 74 8.72 -3.37 10.39
C SER A 74 7.29 -2.96 10.67
N SER A 75 6.33 -3.75 10.20
CA SER A 75 4.92 -3.50 10.41
C SER A 75 4.19 -4.75 10.84
N TYR A 76 3.11 -4.57 11.60
CA TYR A 76 2.04 -5.55 11.76
C TYR A 76 0.85 -5.04 10.96
N GLN A 77 0.25 -5.92 10.15
CA GLN A 77 -0.82 -5.60 9.23
C GLN A 77 -2.05 -6.43 9.56
N GLU A 78 -3.23 -5.79 9.46
CA GLU A 78 -4.53 -6.43 9.52
C GLU A 78 -5.29 -6.02 8.27
N LYS A 79 -5.78 -7.02 7.53
CA LYS A 79 -6.51 -6.82 6.27
C LYS A 79 -7.81 -7.58 6.34
N GLU A 80 -8.87 -6.92 5.94
CA GLU A 80 -10.22 -7.46 5.87
C GLU A 80 -10.84 -7.08 4.53
N MET A 81 -11.42 -8.05 3.83
CA MET A 81 -12.02 -7.83 2.51
C MET A 81 -13.38 -8.50 2.43
N ASP A 82 -14.41 -7.72 2.13
CA ASP A 82 -15.76 -8.17 1.88
C ASP A 82 -15.94 -8.57 0.40
N HIS A 83 -16.65 -9.66 0.17
CA HIS A 83 -16.88 -10.21 -1.16
C HIS A 83 -18.34 -10.54 -1.38
N ILE A 84 -18.75 -10.47 -2.64
CA ILE A 84 -19.99 -11.08 -3.13
C ILE A 84 -19.66 -12.19 -4.11
N THR A 85 -20.45 -13.27 -4.07
CA THR A 85 -20.33 -14.41 -4.97
C THR A 85 -21.58 -14.55 -5.79
N PHE A 86 -21.42 -14.71 -7.10
CA PHE A 86 -22.49 -15.00 -8.04
C PHE A 86 -22.58 -16.49 -8.34
N SER A 87 -23.81 -17.00 -8.47
CA SER A 87 -24.10 -18.40 -8.66
C SER A 87 -23.70 -18.91 -10.03
N GLY A 88 -23.20 -20.14 -10.09
CA GLY A 88 -22.93 -20.84 -11.34
C GLY A 88 -21.82 -20.22 -12.18
N GLY A 89 -21.85 -20.51 -13.49
CA GLY A 89 -20.80 -20.05 -14.43
C GLY A 89 -21.13 -18.72 -15.13
N LEU A 90 -22.39 -18.32 -15.19
CA LEU A 90 -22.88 -17.15 -15.91
C LEU A 90 -24.05 -16.46 -15.18
N GLY A 91 -24.38 -15.26 -15.61
CA GLY A 91 -25.48 -14.44 -15.08
C GLY A 91 -25.14 -13.70 -13.80
N THR A 92 -26.12 -13.00 -13.24
CA THR A 92 -25.96 -12.07 -12.10
C THR A 92 -26.74 -12.54 -10.86
N THR A 93 -27.09 -13.82 -10.79
CA THR A 93 -27.80 -14.35 -9.61
C THR A 93 -26.84 -14.41 -8.43
N LEU A 94 -27.14 -13.64 -7.38
CA LEU A 94 -26.35 -13.60 -6.16
C LEU A 94 -26.40 -14.97 -5.44
N ARG A 95 -25.24 -15.49 -5.04
CA ARG A 95 -25.11 -16.69 -4.19
C ARG A 95 -25.10 -16.31 -2.71
N GLY A 96 -24.35 -15.28 -2.37
CA GLY A 96 -24.16 -14.80 -1.01
C GLY A 96 -22.94 -13.92 -0.87
N THR A 97 -22.64 -13.57 0.36
CA THR A 97 -21.49 -12.74 0.74
C THR A 97 -20.59 -13.50 1.69
N PHE A 98 -19.32 -13.13 1.72
CA PHE A 98 -18.35 -13.63 2.70
C PHE A 98 -17.25 -12.60 2.92
N LYS A 99 -16.47 -12.83 3.97
CA LYS A 99 -15.35 -11.97 4.35
C LYS A 99 -14.08 -12.80 4.41
N THR A 100 -12.98 -12.25 3.92
CA THR A 100 -11.66 -12.83 4.12
C THR A 100 -10.81 -11.92 4.96
N GLN A 101 -9.94 -12.51 5.78
CA GLN A 101 -9.05 -11.80 6.68
C GLN A 101 -7.63 -12.35 6.57
N SER A 102 -6.65 -11.47 6.74
CA SER A 102 -5.26 -11.86 6.97
C SER A 102 -4.62 -10.87 7.93
N ASN A 103 -3.74 -11.37 8.78
CA ASN A 103 -2.98 -10.53 9.69
C ASN A 103 -1.59 -11.12 9.92
N GLY A 104 -0.63 -10.27 10.22
CA GLY A 104 0.73 -10.72 10.50
C GLY A 104 1.77 -9.63 10.37
N ILE A 105 3.00 -10.04 10.65
CA ILE A 105 4.17 -9.19 10.48
C ILE A 105 4.44 -9.02 8.98
N GLY A 106 4.65 -7.78 8.56
CA GLY A 106 5.10 -7.45 7.22
C GLY A 106 6.62 -7.58 7.05
N ASP A 107 7.11 -7.17 5.90
CA ASP A 107 8.52 -7.23 5.59
C ASP A 107 9.35 -6.24 6.43
N LEU A 108 10.56 -6.63 6.77
CA LEU A 108 11.54 -5.79 7.45
C LEU A 108 12.25 -4.90 6.43
N LYS A 109 12.19 -3.59 6.64
CA LYS A 109 12.89 -2.59 5.83
C LYS A 109 14.12 -2.09 6.54
N LEU A 110 15.28 -2.19 5.88
CA LEU A 110 16.55 -1.64 6.32
C LEU A 110 16.99 -0.58 5.32
N SER A 111 17.35 0.60 5.79
CA SER A 111 17.79 1.68 4.89
C SER A 111 18.82 2.59 5.54
N SER A 112 19.59 3.24 4.68
CA SER A 112 20.52 4.31 5.01
C SER A 112 20.06 5.61 4.34
N LEU A 113 20.11 6.70 5.07
CA LEU A 113 19.85 8.05 4.57
C LEU A 113 21.18 8.80 4.57
N VAL A 114 21.65 9.17 3.39
CA VAL A 114 22.90 9.89 3.18
C VAL A 114 22.58 11.33 2.81
N ARG A 115 23.07 12.28 3.59
CA ARG A 115 22.92 13.70 3.29
C ARG A 115 23.91 14.09 2.21
N LEU A 116 23.42 14.34 0.98
CA LEU A 116 24.25 14.78 -0.15
C LEU A 116 24.59 16.27 -0.09
N TYR A 117 23.66 17.07 0.42
CA TYR A 117 23.80 18.51 0.48
C TYR A 117 23.03 19.08 1.68
N LYS A 118 23.57 20.14 2.28
CA LYS A 118 22.93 20.95 3.30
C LYS A 118 23.50 22.37 3.30
N ASP A 119 22.62 23.36 3.27
CA ASP A 119 22.94 24.74 3.62
C ASP A 119 22.06 25.23 4.78
N SER A 120 21.94 26.56 4.95
CA SER A 120 21.13 27.15 6.02
C SER A 120 19.64 26.88 5.90
N SER A 121 19.14 26.66 4.69
CA SER A 121 17.70 26.54 4.38
C SER A 121 17.32 25.22 3.73
N SER A 122 18.24 24.59 3.00
CA SER A 122 17.95 23.49 2.10
C SER A 122 18.78 22.25 2.40
N ARG A 123 18.26 21.09 2.04
CA ARG A 123 18.97 19.81 2.14
C ARG A 123 18.54 18.87 1.05
N ALA A 124 19.49 18.03 0.59
CA ALA A 124 19.26 16.89 -0.28
C ALA A 124 19.70 15.60 0.42
N ILE A 125 18.85 14.59 0.39
CA ILE A 125 19.06 13.30 1.07
C ILE A 125 18.84 12.19 0.05
N LEU A 126 19.83 11.30 -0.07
CA LEU A 126 19.73 10.03 -0.79
C LEU A 126 19.39 8.94 0.22
N GLY A 127 18.35 8.16 -0.06
CA GLY A 127 18.03 6.94 0.68
C GLY A 127 18.37 5.73 -0.15
N LEU A 128 19.02 4.74 0.47
CA LEU A 128 19.30 3.44 -0.11
C LEU A 128 18.87 2.38 0.90
N GLY A 129 17.99 1.48 0.51
CA GLY A 129 17.46 0.48 1.42
C GLY A 129 17.10 -0.82 0.73
N PHE A 130 16.78 -1.81 1.56
CA PHE A 130 16.28 -3.11 1.14
C PHE A 130 15.07 -3.48 1.98
N ASN A 131 14.10 -4.08 1.33
CA ASN A 131 13.00 -4.80 1.94
C ASN A 131 13.39 -6.27 2.02
N LEU A 132 13.29 -6.87 3.20
CA LEU A 132 13.60 -8.27 3.43
C LEU A 132 12.29 -9.04 3.59
N PRO A 133 12.09 -10.20 2.93
CA PRO A 133 10.83 -10.92 2.89
C PRO A 133 10.57 -11.69 4.21
N THR A 134 10.30 -10.97 5.27
CA THR A 134 9.95 -11.54 6.59
C THR A 134 8.46 -11.75 6.77
N GLY A 135 7.64 -11.11 5.94
CA GLY A 135 6.19 -11.29 5.92
C GLY A 135 5.78 -12.56 5.18
N SER A 136 4.65 -13.14 5.60
CA SER A 136 4.10 -14.35 4.98
C SER A 136 3.53 -14.06 3.59
N THR A 137 3.73 -14.98 2.66
CA THR A 137 3.11 -15.02 1.32
C THR A 137 2.17 -16.22 1.17
N SER A 138 1.76 -16.87 2.27
CA SER A 138 0.96 -18.09 2.26
C SER A 138 -0.34 -17.98 3.06
N GLU A 139 -0.85 -16.76 3.24
CA GLU A 139 -2.11 -16.51 3.94
C GLU A 139 -3.28 -17.25 3.30
N ARG A 140 -4.14 -17.81 4.14
CA ARG A 140 -5.27 -18.64 3.72
C ARG A 140 -6.51 -18.27 4.52
N ASP A 141 -7.68 -18.37 3.88
CA ASP A 141 -8.96 -18.21 4.55
C ASP A 141 -10.07 -18.96 3.80
N THR A 142 -11.25 -19.00 4.41
CA THR A 142 -12.44 -19.66 3.85
C THR A 142 -13.18 -18.71 2.91
N ILE A 143 -13.50 -19.19 1.73
CA ILE A 143 -14.25 -18.45 0.70
C ILE A 143 -15.58 -19.11 0.40
N LEU A 144 -16.54 -18.36 -0.16
CA LEU A 144 -17.76 -18.88 -0.74
C LEU A 144 -17.60 -19.03 -2.26
N THR A 145 -17.62 -20.25 -2.77
CA THR A 145 -17.50 -20.52 -4.21
C THR A 145 -18.82 -20.33 -4.96
N PRO A 146 -18.80 -20.18 -6.31
CA PRO A 146 -20.00 -20.10 -7.13
C PRO A 146 -20.93 -21.32 -7.04
N THR A 147 -20.39 -22.47 -6.65
CA THR A 147 -21.14 -23.73 -6.43
C THR A 147 -21.76 -23.82 -5.03
N GLY A 148 -21.38 -22.93 -4.10
CA GLY A 148 -21.85 -22.93 -2.71
C GLY A 148 -20.92 -23.64 -1.73
N ALA A 149 -19.82 -24.23 -2.19
CA ALA A 149 -18.81 -24.81 -1.29
C ALA A 149 -18.01 -23.70 -0.57
N THR A 150 -17.48 -24.03 0.61
CA THR A 150 -16.71 -23.14 1.45
C THR A 150 -15.30 -23.65 1.79
N PRO A 151 -14.43 -23.82 0.78
CA PRO A 151 -13.07 -24.32 1.03
C PRO A 151 -12.18 -23.25 1.65
N THR A 152 -11.16 -23.69 2.41
CA THR A 152 -10.02 -22.85 2.81
C THR A 152 -8.97 -22.85 1.71
N VAL A 153 -8.70 -21.70 1.14
CA VAL A 153 -7.81 -21.53 -0.01
C VAL A 153 -6.70 -20.50 0.29
N ARG A 154 -5.65 -20.50 -0.52
CA ARG A 154 -4.65 -19.44 -0.51
C ARG A 154 -5.28 -18.15 -1.02
N LEU A 155 -5.11 -17.06 -0.24
CA LEU A 155 -5.68 -15.77 -0.57
C LEU A 155 -4.91 -15.09 -1.72
N PRO A 156 -5.57 -14.22 -2.50
CA PRO A 156 -4.93 -13.43 -3.54
C PRO A 156 -3.79 -12.53 -3.03
N TYR A 157 -2.96 -12.05 -3.95
CA TYR A 157 -1.73 -11.30 -3.70
C TYR A 157 -1.89 -10.11 -2.75
N GLY A 158 -2.97 -9.33 -2.88
CA GLY A 158 -3.25 -8.17 -2.03
C GLY A 158 -3.48 -8.51 -0.56
N MET A 159 -3.88 -9.75 -0.26
CA MET A 159 -4.12 -10.26 1.09
C MET A 159 -2.87 -10.89 1.73
N GLN A 160 -1.76 -11.03 1.00
CA GLN A 160 -0.50 -11.53 1.56
C GLN A 160 0.19 -10.45 2.40
N ASN A 161 0.85 -10.83 3.51
CA ASN A 161 1.48 -9.90 4.45
C ASN A 161 2.92 -9.52 4.07
N GLY A 162 3.58 -10.32 3.22
CA GLY A 162 4.92 -10.07 2.68
C GLY A 162 4.94 -9.97 1.17
N SER A 163 6.06 -9.49 0.63
CA SER A 163 6.34 -9.47 -0.81
C SER A 163 6.92 -10.80 -1.32
N GLY A 164 7.52 -11.60 -0.43
CA GLY A 164 8.28 -12.80 -0.77
C GLY A 164 9.63 -12.51 -1.41
N THR A 165 9.97 -11.24 -1.67
CA THR A 165 11.15 -10.85 -2.44
C THR A 165 12.03 -9.87 -1.66
N ILE A 166 13.34 -9.89 -1.95
CA ILE A 166 14.22 -8.79 -1.56
C ILE A 166 14.02 -7.68 -2.57
N ASP A 167 13.65 -6.49 -2.09
CA ASP A 167 13.40 -5.35 -2.95
C ASP A 167 14.41 -4.25 -2.66
N PHE A 168 14.88 -3.58 -3.70
CA PHE A 168 15.72 -2.40 -3.55
C PHE A 168 14.83 -1.15 -3.39
N LEU A 169 15.15 -0.33 -2.39
CA LEU A 169 14.36 0.85 -1.99
C LEU A 169 15.19 2.14 -2.14
N PRO A 170 15.42 2.64 -3.36
CA PRO A 170 16.07 3.92 -3.57
C PRO A 170 15.11 5.08 -3.27
N SER A 171 15.63 6.19 -2.76
CA SER A 171 14.87 7.43 -2.60
C SER A 171 15.76 8.65 -2.74
N LEU A 172 15.17 9.76 -3.19
CA LEU A 172 15.82 11.06 -3.25
C LEU A 172 14.85 12.11 -2.73
N THR A 173 15.31 12.89 -1.76
CA THR A 173 14.51 13.96 -1.15
C THR A 173 15.26 15.27 -1.25
N TYR A 174 14.59 16.31 -1.73
CA TYR A 174 15.04 17.69 -1.59
C TYR A 174 14.01 18.48 -0.81
N SER A 175 14.44 19.26 0.16
CA SER A 175 13.56 20.13 0.94
C SER A 175 14.23 21.43 1.30
N SER A 176 13.44 22.49 1.39
CA SER A 176 13.88 23.83 1.77
C SER A 176 12.86 24.47 2.73
N ASN A 177 13.39 25.28 3.65
CA ASN A 177 12.59 26.03 4.62
C ASN A 177 13.01 27.51 4.56
N SER A 178 12.02 28.39 4.53
CA SER A 178 12.23 29.83 4.59
C SER A 178 11.25 30.42 5.60
N SER A 179 11.77 30.97 6.71
CA SER A 179 10.95 31.45 7.82
C SER A 179 9.92 30.41 8.28
N ASN A 180 8.64 30.65 8.04
CA ASN A 180 7.56 29.76 8.44
C ASN A 180 7.09 28.81 7.33
N LEU A 181 7.58 29.00 6.09
CA LEU A 181 7.21 28.16 4.94
C LEU A 181 8.28 27.10 4.70
N GLY A 182 7.85 25.85 4.59
CA GLY A 182 8.66 24.72 4.15
C GLY A 182 8.08 24.09 2.90
N TRP A 183 8.93 23.56 2.03
CA TRP A 183 8.51 22.78 0.87
C TRP A 183 9.52 21.68 0.58
N GLY A 184 9.10 20.71 -0.18
CA GLY A 184 10.02 19.70 -0.65
C GLY A 184 9.39 18.80 -1.69
N VAL A 185 10.27 18.03 -2.31
CA VAL A 185 9.93 16.97 -3.25
C VAL A 185 10.67 15.69 -2.88
N GLN A 186 10.04 14.57 -3.11
CA GLN A 186 10.61 13.26 -2.84
C GLN A 186 10.22 12.29 -3.94
N TRP A 187 11.18 11.49 -4.37
CA TRP A 187 10.96 10.28 -5.14
C TRP A 187 11.32 9.06 -4.30
N ASN A 188 10.48 8.02 -4.34
CA ASN A 188 10.72 6.72 -3.75
C ASN A 188 10.53 5.65 -4.81
N GLY A 189 11.44 4.70 -4.89
CA GLY A 189 11.35 3.50 -5.69
C GLY A 189 11.15 2.26 -4.83
N THR A 190 10.43 1.28 -5.35
CA THR A 190 10.44 -0.11 -4.87
C THR A 190 10.71 -0.96 -6.09
N ILE A 191 11.92 -1.48 -6.20
CA ILE A 191 12.40 -2.25 -7.36
C ILE A 191 12.52 -3.70 -6.93
N ARG A 192 11.78 -4.58 -7.59
CA ARG A 192 11.76 -6.02 -7.31
C ARG A 192 12.98 -6.67 -7.93
N THR A 193 13.80 -7.35 -7.12
CA THR A 193 15.08 -7.91 -7.61
C THR A 193 14.99 -9.38 -7.97
N GLN A 194 13.92 -10.06 -7.56
CA GLN A 194 13.74 -11.51 -7.75
C GLN A 194 12.27 -11.90 -7.76
N LYS A 195 11.99 -13.18 -8.02
CA LYS A 195 10.66 -13.79 -7.89
C LYS A 195 10.66 -14.79 -6.75
N ASP A 196 9.56 -14.86 -6.00
CA ASP A 196 9.27 -15.91 -5.03
C ASP A 196 8.09 -16.75 -5.53
N ASN A 197 8.20 -18.07 -5.48
CA ASN A 197 7.15 -18.99 -5.97
C ASN A 197 6.63 -18.65 -7.38
N GLY A 198 7.52 -18.18 -8.28
CA GLY A 198 7.21 -17.87 -9.67
C GLY A 198 6.62 -16.48 -9.93
N TRP A 199 6.46 -15.62 -8.92
CA TRP A 199 5.90 -14.29 -9.08
C TRP A 199 6.62 -13.24 -8.24
N ASN A 200 6.42 -11.97 -8.57
CA ASN A 200 6.73 -10.82 -7.72
C ASN A 200 5.66 -9.73 -7.91
N LEU A 201 5.50 -8.90 -6.90
CA LEU A 201 4.78 -7.63 -7.05
C LEU A 201 5.52 -6.76 -8.06
N GLY A 202 4.82 -6.01 -8.90
CA GLY A 202 5.45 -5.09 -9.84
C GLY A 202 6.23 -3.98 -9.16
N ASP A 203 7.17 -3.39 -9.91
CA ASP A 203 7.90 -2.20 -9.48
C ASP A 203 6.95 -1.05 -9.18
N ARG A 204 7.31 -0.22 -8.19
CA ARG A 204 6.52 0.94 -7.79
C ARG A 204 7.40 2.17 -7.67
N HIS A 205 6.94 3.25 -8.28
CA HIS A 205 7.54 4.57 -8.17
C HIS A 205 6.54 5.55 -7.56
N GLU A 206 6.99 6.35 -6.63
CA GLU A 206 6.20 7.38 -5.98
C GLU A 206 6.94 8.72 -6.03
N ILE A 207 6.28 9.76 -6.50
CA ILE A 207 6.76 11.13 -6.45
C ILE A 207 5.79 11.93 -5.59
N SER A 208 6.29 12.66 -4.62
CA SER A 208 5.47 13.55 -3.81
C SER A 208 6.11 14.91 -3.65
N GLY A 209 5.27 15.94 -3.69
CA GLY A 209 5.64 17.32 -3.38
C GLY A 209 4.76 17.82 -2.23
N TRP A 210 5.31 18.62 -1.34
CA TRP A 210 4.55 19.21 -0.24
C TRP A 210 4.91 20.66 0.00
N LEU A 211 3.93 21.37 0.56
CA LEU A 211 4.08 22.69 1.19
C LEU A 211 3.68 22.54 2.65
N SER A 212 4.42 23.19 3.54
CA SER A 212 4.12 23.21 4.97
C SER A 212 4.22 24.63 5.51
N TYR A 213 3.37 24.96 6.47
CA TYR A 213 3.38 26.24 7.13
C TYR A 213 3.43 26.06 8.64
N ARG A 214 4.38 26.74 9.29
CA ARG A 214 4.55 26.75 10.73
C ARG A 214 3.75 27.92 11.31
N TRP A 215 2.64 27.59 11.96
CA TRP A 215 1.76 28.55 12.62
C TRP A 215 2.34 29.04 13.93
N LEU A 216 2.89 28.10 14.69
CA LEU A 216 3.52 28.31 15.99
C LEU A 216 4.81 27.46 16.03
N ASP A 217 5.69 27.72 16.99
CA ASP A 217 6.95 26.96 17.13
C ASP A 217 6.72 25.46 17.34
N HIS A 218 5.54 25.11 17.81
CA HIS A 218 5.13 23.74 18.11
C HIS A 218 4.04 23.17 17.21
N LEU A 219 3.49 23.95 16.26
CA LEU A 219 2.39 23.52 15.39
C LEU A 219 2.63 23.91 13.94
N SER A 220 2.54 22.93 13.05
CA SER A 220 2.57 23.15 11.61
C SER A 220 1.53 22.31 10.89
N SER A 221 1.07 22.82 9.74
CA SER A 221 0.23 22.07 8.80
C SER A 221 0.95 21.88 7.47
N SER A 222 0.47 20.93 6.69
CA SER A 222 1.02 20.68 5.35
C SER A 222 -0.06 20.21 4.39
N ILE A 223 0.18 20.47 3.11
CA ILE A 223 -0.53 19.87 1.99
C ILE A 223 0.49 19.11 1.14
N ARG A 224 0.15 17.91 0.72
CA ARG A 224 1.00 17.04 -0.10
C ARG A 224 0.23 16.53 -1.30
N LEU A 225 0.84 16.60 -2.46
CA LEU A 225 0.41 15.91 -3.66
C LEU A 225 1.32 14.70 -3.87
N LYS A 226 0.74 13.52 -4.09
CA LYS A 226 1.47 12.27 -4.26
C LYS A 226 1.00 11.58 -5.54
N TYR A 227 1.91 11.36 -6.48
CA TYR A 227 1.72 10.50 -7.65
C TYR A 227 2.38 9.16 -7.40
N GLN A 228 1.68 8.08 -7.67
CA GLN A 228 2.17 6.71 -7.59
C GLN A 228 1.90 5.99 -8.90
N SER A 229 2.94 5.37 -9.47
CA SER A 229 2.85 4.44 -10.58
C SER A 229 3.30 3.07 -10.12
N SER A 230 2.51 2.05 -10.40
CA SER A 230 2.80 0.67 -10.05
C SER A 230 2.66 -0.21 -11.28
N GLN A 231 3.61 -1.10 -11.49
CA GLN A 231 3.52 -2.13 -12.53
C GLN A 231 2.60 -3.26 -12.08
N LYS A 232 2.16 -4.08 -13.02
CA LYS A 232 1.42 -5.30 -12.73
C LYS A 232 2.32 -6.34 -12.06
N ILE A 233 1.72 -7.35 -11.43
CA ILE A 233 2.43 -8.51 -10.89
C ILE A 233 3.08 -9.26 -12.06
N GLU A 234 4.34 -9.62 -11.91
CA GLU A 234 5.06 -10.45 -12.86
C GLU A 234 5.03 -11.91 -12.47
N GLY A 235 4.64 -12.77 -13.42
CA GLY A 235 4.47 -14.21 -13.16
C GLY A 235 3.16 -14.50 -12.43
N ARG A 236 3.08 -15.67 -11.78
CA ARG A 236 1.89 -16.05 -11.01
C ARG A 236 2.22 -17.11 -9.95
N ASP A 237 1.40 -17.17 -8.92
CA ASP A 237 1.37 -18.26 -7.96
C ASP A 237 0.40 -19.34 -8.46
N GLU A 238 0.91 -20.55 -8.68
CA GLU A 238 0.12 -21.69 -9.16
C GLU A 238 -0.97 -22.13 -8.16
N ASN A 239 -0.88 -21.71 -6.90
CA ASN A 239 -1.88 -22.01 -5.87
C ASN A 239 -3.01 -20.99 -5.81
N ILE A 240 -2.95 -19.90 -6.60
CA ILE A 240 -3.98 -18.86 -6.66
C ILE A 240 -4.70 -18.98 -8.01
N THR A 241 -5.77 -19.75 -8.04
CA THR A 241 -6.55 -20.03 -9.26
C THR A 241 -8.05 -19.78 -9.05
N LEU A 242 -8.39 -18.67 -8.38
CA LEU A 242 -9.76 -18.33 -8.02
C LEU A 242 -10.44 -17.48 -9.11
N PRO A 243 -11.77 -17.64 -9.34
CA PRO A 243 -12.51 -16.81 -10.30
C PRO A 243 -12.85 -15.42 -9.70
N VAL A 244 -11.82 -14.73 -9.22
CA VAL A 244 -11.87 -13.41 -8.61
C VAL A 244 -10.82 -12.51 -9.25
N GLN A 245 -11.14 -11.25 -9.45
CA GLN A 245 -10.26 -10.28 -10.13
C GLN A 245 -8.87 -10.15 -9.48
N THR A 246 -8.81 -10.27 -8.15
CA THR A 246 -7.57 -10.17 -7.36
C THR A 246 -6.64 -11.39 -7.48
N ALA A 247 -7.12 -12.49 -8.10
CA ALA A 247 -6.29 -13.63 -8.41
C ALA A 247 -5.53 -13.49 -9.75
N ASP A 248 -5.92 -12.55 -10.59
CA ASP A 248 -5.25 -12.29 -11.87
C ASP A 248 -4.12 -11.26 -11.68
N PRO A 249 -2.84 -11.64 -11.90
CA PRO A 249 -1.69 -10.75 -11.86
C PRO A 249 -1.80 -9.53 -12.80
N ASP A 250 -2.45 -9.68 -13.94
CA ASP A 250 -2.58 -8.62 -14.94
C ASP A 250 -3.53 -7.51 -14.49
N ASN A 251 -4.42 -7.79 -13.53
CA ASN A 251 -5.32 -6.80 -12.92
C ASN A 251 -4.65 -5.90 -11.88
N TYR A 252 -3.35 -6.04 -11.63
CA TYR A 252 -2.61 -5.21 -10.66
C TYR A 252 -1.90 -4.04 -11.35
N GLY A 253 -1.55 -3.04 -10.53
CA GLY A 253 -0.85 -1.86 -10.99
C GLY A 253 -1.77 -0.77 -11.51
N GLY A 254 -1.15 0.27 -12.06
CA GLY A 254 -1.82 1.49 -12.50
C GLY A 254 -1.24 2.73 -11.83
N ASP A 255 -1.91 3.86 -12.07
CA ASP A 255 -1.48 5.19 -11.63
C ASP A 255 -2.49 5.80 -10.67
N LYS A 256 -2.01 6.45 -9.61
CA LYS A 256 -2.84 7.15 -8.62
C LYS A 256 -2.25 8.53 -8.31
N VAL A 257 -3.12 9.51 -8.11
CA VAL A 257 -2.76 10.82 -7.58
C VAL A 257 -3.59 11.07 -6.33
N ASN A 258 -2.93 11.28 -5.20
CA ASN A 258 -3.56 11.56 -3.91
C ASN A 258 -3.22 12.98 -3.46
N ILE A 259 -4.19 13.66 -2.84
CA ILE A 259 -3.99 14.87 -2.08
C ILE A 259 -4.09 14.53 -0.59
N LEU A 260 -3.12 14.99 0.20
CA LEU A 260 -3.07 14.72 1.63
C LEU A 260 -2.90 16.03 2.41
N PHE A 261 -3.53 16.07 3.58
CA PHE A 261 -3.42 17.18 4.54
C PHE A 261 -2.79 16.66 5.83
N GLY A 262 -1.79 17.38 6.32
CA GLY A 262 -1.02 16.97 7.49
C GLY A 262 -0.99 18.02 8.58
N LEU A 263 -0.95 17.55 9.84
CA LEU A 263 -0.68 18.33 11.03
C LEU A 263 0.49 17.72 11.78
N ASN A 264 1.40 18.56 12.24
CA ASN A 264 2.51 18.15 13.10
C ASN A 264 2.50 18.99 14.36
N TRP A 265 2.59 18.32 15.49
CA TRP A 265 2.65 18.96 16.79
C TRP A 265 3.86 18.48 17.58
N ILE A 266 4.62 19.45 18.10
CA ILE A 266 5.76 19.23 18.99
C ILE A 266 5.32 19.71 20.37
N PRO A 267 5.03 18.83 21.34
CA PRO A 267 4.66 19.25 22.68
C PRO A 267 5.73 20.14 23.31
N THR A 268 5.29 21.01 24.23
CA THR A 268 6.11 22.04 24.90
C THR A 268 7.39 21.51 25.57
N PRO A 269 8.31 22.40 26.04
CA PRO A 269 9.69 22.06 26.47
C PRO A 269 9.87 20.90 27.43
N SER A 270 8.81 20.49 28.16
CA SER A 270 8.86 19.37 29.10
C SER A 270 9.02 18.00 28.41
N TYR A 271 8.67 17.88 27.12
CA TYR A 271 8.75 16.64 26.34
C TYR A 271 9.71 16.78 25.15
N LYS A 272 10.95 17.19 25.45
CA LYS A 272 12.01 17.32 24.43
C LYS A 272 12.12 16.03 23.60
N GLY A 273 12.11 16.19 22.29
CA GLY A 273 12.26 15.06 21.35
C GLY A 273 10.95 14.39 20.92
N LEU A 274 9.81 14.66 21.57
CA LEU A 274 8.52 14.10 21.15
C LEU A 274 7.93 14.90 19.97
N ARG A 275 7.43 14.19 18.98
CA ARG A 275 6.67 14.74 17.84
C ARG A 275 5.46 13.85 17.57
N LEU A 276 4.31 14.50 17.39
CA LEU A 276 3.07 13.86 16.96
C LEU A 276 2.72 14.32 15.54
N SER A 277 2.17 13.44 14.74
CA SER A 277 1.73 13.74 13.39
C SER A 277 0.40 13.07 13.07
N LEU A 278 -0.39 13.76 12.26
CA LEU A 278 -1.61 13.26 11.66
C LEU A 278 -1.56 13.66 10.18
N GLU A 279 -1.80 12.72 9.27
CA GLU A 279 -1.92 12.99 7.83
C GLU A 279 -3.10 12.17 7.30
N GLY A 280 -3.99 12.80 6.56
CA GLY A 280 -5.12 12.16 5.90
C GLY A 280 -5.23 12.61 4.46
N GLY A 281 -5.67 11.73 3.58
CA GLY A 281 -5.79 12.05 2.17
C GLY A 281 -6.76 11.17 1.41
N ILE A 282 -7.13 11.66 0.23
CA ILE A 282 -8.04 11.01 -0.71
C ILE A 282 -7.40 10.97 -2.09
N PRO A 283 -7.72 9.97 -2.91
CA PRO A 283 -7.33 9.95 -4.32
C PRO A 283 -8.15 11.00 -5.10
N ILE A 284 -7.47 11.80 -5.90
CA ILE A 284 -8.10 12.73 -6.84
C ILE A 284 -8.07 12.20 -8.27
N HIS A 285 -7.24 11.19 -8.52
CA HIS A 285 -7.21 10.46 -9.78
C HIS A 285 -6.74 9.02 -9.56
N GLN A 286 -7.41 8.07 -10.19
CA GLN A 286 -7.01 6.66 -10.22
C GLN A 286 -7.24 6.11 -11.64
N ARG A 287 -6.19 5.46 -12.19
CA ARG A 287 -6.24 4.69 -13.43
C ARG A 287 -5.64 3.32 -13.15
N LEU A 288 -6.46 2.30 -13.11
CA LEU A 288 -6.10 0.94 -12.72
C LEU A 288 -6.07 0.01 -13.93
N ASN A 289 -5.11 -0.92 -13.99
CA ASN A 289 -4.87 -1.75 -15.18
C ASN A 289 -5.99 -2.74 -15.51
N GLY A 290 -6.72 -3.20 -14.51
CA GLY A 290 -7.86 -4.12 -14.68
C GLY A 290 -8.88 -3.86 -13.58
N PRO A 291 -9.90 -4.69 -13.42
CA PRO A 291 -10.82 -4.55 -12.33
C PRO A 291 -10.08 -4.68 -10.99
N GLN A 292 -9.92 -3.57 -10.30
CA GLN A 292 -9.30 -3.45 -8.98
C GLN A 292 -10.20 -2.64 -8.07
N MET A 293 -10.03 -2.82 -6.76
CA MET A 293 -10.72 -1.99 -5.77
C MET A 293 -10.23 -0.55 -5.82
N GLU A 294 -11.16 0.40 -5.72
CA GLU A 294 -10.88 1.82 -5.63
C GLU A 294 -10.38 2.18 -4.23
N GLU A 295 -9.32 2.97 -4.14
CA GLU A 295 -8.92 3.60 -2.88
C GLU A 295 -9.89 4.74 -2.58
N ASP A 296 -10.44 4.77 -1.36
CA ASP A 296 -11.35 5.81 -0.91
C ASP A 296 -10.63 6.85 -0.07
N PHE A 297 -9.96 6.43 1.00
CA PHE A 297 -9.13 7.33 1.78
C PHE A 297 -7.95 6.60 2.45
N VAL A 298 -6.97 7.38 2.87
CA VAL A 298 -5.89 6.95 3.76
C VAL A 298 -5.74 7.95 4.90
N ILE A 299 -5.56 7.45 6.11
CA ILE A 299 -5.23 8.25 7.29
C ILE A 299 -4.04 7.63 8.00
N SER A 300 -3.12 8.45 8.49
CA SER A 300 -2.00 8.00 9.31
C SER A 300 -1.76 8.91 10.50
N THR A 301 -1.44 8.30 11.63
CA THR A 301 -0.99 8.99 12.84
C THR A 301 0.40 8.52 13.20
N GLY A 302 1.22 9.40 13.75
CA GLY A 302 2.60 9.05 14.08
C GLY A 302 3.06 9.66 15.40
N ILE A 303 3.85 8.90 16.13
CA ILE A 303 4.57 9.33 17.33
C ILE A 303 6.05 9.09 17.08
N GLN A 304 6.86 10.10 17.29
CA GLN A 304 8.32 10.01 17.16
C GLN A 304 8.97 10.56 18.43
N TYR A 305 10.01 9.88 18.90
CA TYR A 305 10.81 10.32 20.03
C TYR A 305 12.30 10.30 19.69
N ALA A 306 12.92 11.47 19.71
CA ALA A 306 14.35 11.67 19.51
C ALA A 306 15.03 11.90 20.86
N PHE A 307 16.12 11.18 21.14
CA PHE A 307 16.94 11.31 22.36
C PHE A 307 18.36 11.66 21.98
#